data_f144a6da1e3dc8614bbcde5761948ee3
#
_entry.id   f144a6da1e3dc8614bbcde5761948ee3
#
_cell.length_a   1.000
_cell.length_b   1.000
_cell.length_c   1.000
_cell.angle_alpha   90.00
_cell.angle_beta   90.00
_cell.angle_gamma   90.00
#
_symmetry.space_group_name_H-M   'P 1'
#
loop_
_entity.id
_entity.type
_entity.pdbx_description
1 polymer ?
#
loop_
_entity_poly.entity_id
_entity_poly.type
_entity_poly.pdbx_seq_one_letter_code
_entity_poly.pdbx_strand_id
1 'polypeptide(L)'
;MLPNDLGQKLDGPKQPVLPSFPKTTFGKQNRSFSPNYYADHPWLEYSVQCDAVFCFACRHFYTDRRFVEQLFTTKGLRDWKKLPEKLSKHSSSQAHISHMQKWRAFQSSYKTGSVAMQMSDAHRAEVEKNRQYVAVICDVVKLLAKLGLPFRGHDERKDSTSKGNFLEVCDFISNYIQGFKEVRQNYFNCTSAEIQNDIINICGTVVRNEIVQAIRQVGFFTVMVDEARSSKTEKVSLCVRCADGLLVKERFVCFVDCSSSCDAEGLTKVIADNIKSLELQGLPIVGQAYDGAAVMSGHVSGVQQRIRLDNPSALYFHCLAHKLNLVLVNACRVNRTAVAFLNTIQQLYVFFANPGSHAVFLNMQTILGLKARETGQLSDTRWACRWKSVDAVKTNYAAIVKALTELSDPTRTSSAVAAGLNQHIQRAEFVLSLMIFEDFLRMIHVAHKALQGSSITLANAGATVERLKVHFSN
;
A
#
# COMPACT_ATOMS: atom_id res chain seq x y z
N MET A 1 30.25 -3.26 3.18
CA MET A 1 28.95 -3.82 3.52
C MET A 1 28.98 -5.32 3.32
N LEU A 2 28.30 -6.11 4.14
CA LEU A 2 28.11 -7.54 3.89
C LEU A 2 27.13 -7.71 2.72
N PRO A 3 27.30 -8.74 1.86
CA PRO A 3 26.36 -9.03 0.79
C PRO A 3 24.99 -9.47 1.36
N ASN A 4 23.92 -9.17 0.60
CA ASN A 4 22.53 -9.40 1.03
C ASN A 4 22.07 -10.86 0.83
N ASP A 5 22.84 -11.65 0.12
CA ASP A 5 22.54 -13.03 -0.26
C ASP A 5 23.10 -14.09 0.71
N LEU A 6 23.62 -13.67 1.85
CA LEU A 6 24.08 -14.54 2.93
C LEU A 6 22.93 -14.95 3.87
N GLY A 7 23.07 -16.11 4.51
CA GLY A 7 22.06 -16.66 5.41
C GLY A 7 21.82 -15.80 6.65
N GLN A 8 20.56 -15.68 7.06
CA GLN A 8 20.18 -15.03 8.32
C GLN A 8 20.32 -16.02 9.49
N LYS A 9 20.40 -15.50 10.71
CA LYS A 9 20.67 -16.30 11.92
C LYS A 9 19.67 -17.44 12.12
N LEU A 10 18.44 -17.28 11.71
CA LEU A 10 17.38 -18.28 11.82
C LEU A 10 17.34 -19.27 10.66
N ASP A 11 17.75 -18.81 9.46
CA ASP A 11 17.63 -19.60 8.23
C ASP A 11 18.79 -20.58 8.05
N GLY A 12 19.91 -20.34 8.72
CA GLY A 12 21.14 -21.10 8.54
C GLY A 12 22.00 -20.61 7.36
N PRO A 13 23.10 -21.33 7.05
CA PRO A 13 24.03 -20.95 5.99
C PRO A 13 23.41 -21.04 4.60
N LYS A 14 23.65 -20.05 3.75
CA LYS A 14 23.27 -20.07 2.33
C LYS A 14 24.31 -20.81 1.52
N GLN A 15 23.89 -21.94 0.94
CA GLN A 15 24.75 -22.88 0.18
C GLN A 15 24.20 -23.07 -1.24
N PRO A 16 24.23 -22.05 -2.11
CA PRO A 16 23.73 -22.18 -3.47
C PRO A 16 24.55 -23.16 -4.30
N VAL A 17 23.89 -23.98 -5.10
CA VAL A 17 24.49 -24.86 -6.09
C VAL A 17 24.19 -24.25 -7.46
N LEU A 18 25.23 -23.67 -8.10
CA LEU A 18 25.09 -23.03 -9.40
C LEU A 18 25.44 -24.00 -10.51
N PRO A 19 24.86 -23.87 -11.71
CA PRO A 19 25.26 -24.65 -12.90
C PRO A 19 26.74 -24.46 -13.24
N SER A 20 27.30 -23.25 -13.01
CA SER A 20 28.73 -22.96 -13.07
C SER A 20 29.08 -21.82 -12.12
N PHE A 21 30.17 -21.95 -11.40
CA PHE A 21 30.69 -20.87 -10.55
C PHE A 21 31.66 -19.98 -11.33
N PRO A 22 31.74 -18.68 -11.01
CA PRO A 22 32.67 -17.74 -11.65
C PRO A 22 34.10 -18.23 -11.57
N LYS A 23 34.83 -18.11 -12.68
CA LYS A 23 36.24 -18.50 -12.76
C LYS A 23 37.13 -17.31 -12.51
N THR A 24 38.06 -17.44 -11.59
CA THR A 24 39.13 -16.46 -11.30
C THR A 24 40.44 -17.00 -11.72
N THR A 25 41.25 -16.19 -12.43
CA THR A 25 42.55 -16.58 -12.93
C THR A 25 43.60 -16.46 -11.82
N PHE A 26 44.31 -17.56 -11.55
CA PHE A 26 45.45 -17.63 -10.62
C PHE A 26 46.69 -18.11 -11.39
N GLY A 27 47.53 -17.17 -11.82
CA GLY A 27 48.67 -17.48 -12.69
C GLY A 27 48.21 -17.98 -14.07
N LYS A 28 48.58 -19.20 -14.45
CA LYS A 28 48.16 -19.83 -15.72
C LYS A 28 46.90 -20.70 -15.61
N GLN A 29 46.23 -20.76 -14.45
CA GLN A 29 45.08 -21.64 -14.21
C GLN A 29 43.86 -20.84 -13.79
N ASN A 30 42.72 -21.19 -14.36
CA ASN A 30 41.40 -20.69 -13.93
C ASN A 30 40.85 -21.59 -12.85
N ARG A 31 40.43 -21.02 -11.72
CA ARG A 31 39.85 -21.73 -10.59
C ARG A 31 38.52 -21.11 -10.20
N SER A 32 37.59 -21.92 -9.68
CA SER A 32 36.30 -21.50 -9.20
C SER A 32 36.02 -22.18 -7.88
N PHE A 33 35.02 -21.71 -7.15
CA PHE A 33 34.45 -22.42 -6.00
C PHE A 33 33.86 -23.77 -6.44
N SER A 34 33.89 -24.74 -5.54
CA SER A 34 33.23 -26.05 -5.71
C SER A 34 32.21 -26.27 -4.59
N PRO A 35 30.97 -26.63 -4.91
CA PRO A 35 29.93 -26.90 -3.90
C PRO A 35 30.23 -28.12 -3.04
N ASN A 36 31.19 -28.98 -3.43
CA ASN A 36 31.63 -30.15 -2.64
C ASN A 36 32.13 -29.77 -1.25
N TYR A 37 32.66 -28.54 -1.08
CA TYR A 37 33.08 -28.04 0.22
C TYR A 37 31.97 -27.94 1.24
N TYR A 38 30.70 -27.86 0.84
CA TYR A 38 29.58 -27.82 1.76
C TYR A 38 29.40 -29.12 2.56
N ALA A 39 29.74 -30.25 1.97
CA ALA A 39 29.66 -31.56 2.65
C ALA A 39 30.58 -31.63 3.86
N ASP A 40 31.84 -31.16 3.69
CA ASP A 40 32.84 -31.17 4.75
C ASP A 40 32.72 -30.00 5.71
N HIS A 41 32.12 -28.90 5.22
CA HIS A 41 32.02 -27.63 5.97
C HIS A 41 30.58 -27.12 5.98
N PRO A 42 29.65 -27.71 6.77
CA PRO A 42 28.23 -27.35 6.78
C PRO A 42 27.95 -25.90 7.26
N TRP A 43 28.96 -25.27 7.85
CA TRP A 43 28.95 -23.87 8.27
C TRP A 43 29.37 -22.87 7.18
N LEU A 44 29.85 -23.40 6.04
CA LEU A 44 30.30 -22.57 4.92
C LEU A 44 29.11 -22.03 4.14
N GLU A 45 29.14 -20.77 3.80
CA GLU A 45 28.18 -20.13 2.92
C GLU A 45 28.89 -19.41 1.78
N TYR A 46 28.21 -19.34 0.64
CA TYR A 46 28.75 -18.68 -0.55
C TYR A 46 27.82 -17.55 -0.98
N SER A 47 28.42 -16.37 -1.18
CA SER A 47 27.73 -15.23 -1.77
C SER A 47 27.95 -15.20 -3.26
N VAL A 48 26.85 -15.26 -4.00
CA VAL A 48 26.85 -15.12 -5.47
C VAL A 48 27.17 -13.67 -5.85
N GLN A 49 26.71 -12.72 -5.04
CA GLN A 49 26.90 -11.30 -5.27
C GLN A 49 28.36 -10.86 -5.32
N CYS A 50 29.19 -11.43 -4.46
CA CYS A 50 30.61 -11.05 -4.38
C CYS A 50 31.59 -12.17 -4.73
N ASP A 51 31.11 -13.34 -5.19
CA ASP A 51 31.93 -14.51 -5.52
C ASP A 51 32.92 -14.87 -4.39
N ALA A 52 32.42 -15.04 -3.15
CA ALA A 52 33.24 -15.25 -1.98
C ALA A 52 32.54 -16.17 -0.97
N VAL A 53 33.37 -16.90 -0.18
CA VAL A 53 32.86 -17.72 0.92
C VAL A 53 33.00 -17.06 2.27
N PHE A 54 32.05 -17.37 3.16
CA PHE A 54 31.98 -16.87 4.53
C PHE A 54 31.70 -18.00 5.49
N CYS A 55 31.94 -17.76 6.78
CA CYS A 55 31.59 -18.68 7.84
C CYS A 55 30.35 -18.19 8.59
N PHE A 56 29.25 -18.90 8.43
CA PHE A 56 27.98 -18.61 9.08
C PHE A 56 28.13 -18.53 10.61
N ALA A 57 28.75 -19.53 11.22
CA ALA A 57 28.92 -19.58 12.68
C ALA A 57 29.74 -18.41 13.21
N CYS A 58 30.86 -18.08 12.55
CA CYS A 58 31.71 -16.96 12.95
C CYS A 58 31.08 -15.60 12.68
N ARG A 59 30.15 -15.52 11.71
CA ARG A 59 29.44 -14.30 11.37
C ARG A 59 28.33 -13.97 12.36
N HIS A 60 27.64 -14.97 12.89
CA HIS A 60 26.46 -14.78 13.73
C HIS A 60 26.66 -15.03 15.24
N PHE A 61 27.67 -15.82 15.65
CA PHE A 61 27.81 -16.31 17.02
C PHE A 61 29.10 -15.86 17.72
N TYR A 62 29.78 -14.85 17.21
CA TYR A 62 30.92 -14.25 17.88
C TYR A 62 30.53 -13.51 19.18
N THR A 63 31.42 -13.52 20.16
CA THR A 63 31.23 -12.81 21.42
C THR A 63 32.04 -11.52 21.51
N ASP A 64 33.20 -11.48 20.87
CA ASP A 64 34.07 -10.30 20.86
C ASP A 64 34.60 -10.07 19.45
N ARG A 65 34.33 -8.88 18.90
CA ARG A 65 34.78 -8.48 17.57
C ARG A 65 36.30 -8.47 17.40
N ARG A 66 37.06 -8.31 18.49
CA ARG A 66 38.52 -8.28 18.42
C ARG A 66 39.16 -9.59 18.00
N PHE A 67 38.47 -10.71 18.22
CA PHE A 67 38.97 -12.07 17.92
C PHE A 67 38.32 -12.70 16.68
N VAL A 68 37.62 -11.88 15.87
CA VAL A 68 36.89 -12.36 14.70
C VAL A 68 37.79 -12.28 13.47
N GLU A 69 38.00 -13.40 12.79
CA GLU A 69 38.75 -13.46 11.54
C GLU A 69 37.95 -12.77 10.41
N GLN A 70 38.37 -11.55 10.05
CA GLN A 70 37.65 -10.72 9.08
C GLN A 70 37.48 -11.39 7.73
N LEU A 71 38.42 -12.29 7.37
CA LEU A 71 38.39 -12.98 6.08
C LEU A 71 37.15 -13.86 5.89
N PHE A 72 36.66 -14.49 6.97
CA PHE A 72 35.49 -15.35 6.94
C PHE A 72 34.21 -14.70 7.47
N THR A 73 34.29 -13.45 7.94
CA THR A 73 33.13 -12.78 8.55
C THR A 73 32.64 -11.54 7.82
N THR A 74 33.57 -10.71 7.31
CA THR A 74 33.24 -9.40 6.72
C THR A 74 33.79 -9.20 5.31
N LYS A 75 34.99 -9.71 5.00
CA LYS A 75 35.65 -9.51 3.71
C LYS A 75 35.25 -10.55 2.67
N GLY A 76 35.01 -11.79 3.09
CA GLY A 76 34.83 -12.95 2.20
C GLY A 76 36.17 -13.48 1.63
N LEU A 77 36.32 -14.79 1.55
CA LEU A 77 37.48 -15.45 0.96
C LEU A 77 37.21 -15.79 -0.50
N ARG A 78 38.08 -15.30 -1.40
CA ARG A 78 38.01 -15.48 -2.87
C ARG A 78 39.24 -16.19 -3.45
N ASP A 79 40.22 -16.61 -2.62
CA ASP A 79 41.40 -17.29 -3.06
C ASP A 79 41.15 -18.78 -3.19
N TRP A 80 40.62 -19.19 -4.34
CA TRP A 80 40.29 -20.61 -4.62
C TRP A 80 41.49 -21.53 -4.63
N LYS A 81 42.70 -21.01 -4.85
CA LYS A 81 43.93 -21.81 -4.83
C LYS A 81 44.27 -22.25 -3.41
N LYS A 82 44.09 -21.35 -2.42
CA LYS A 82 44.45 -21.59 -1.02
C LYS A 82 43.22 -21.94 -0.17
N LEU A 83 42.06 -22.11 -0.80
CA LEU A 83 40.82 -22.35 -0.08
C LEU A 83 40.88 -23.58 0.84
N PRO A 84 41.37 -24.78 0.41
CA PRO A 84 41.41 -25.95 1.28
C PRO A 84 42.28 -25.71 2.54
N GLU A 85 43.44 -25.12 2.36
CA GLU A 85 44.37 -24.79 3.46
C GLU A 85 43.74 -23.80 4.45
N LYS A 86 43.08 -22.77 3.95
CA LYS A 86 42.44 -21.75 4.76
C LYS A 86 41.21 -22.27 5.48
N LEU A 87 40.39 -23.13 4.85
CA LEU A 87 39.27 -23.80 5.51
C LEU A 87 39.74 -24.71 6.64
N SER A 88 40.78 -25.52 6.43
CA SER A 88 41.36 -26.39 7.44
C SER A 88 41.88 -25.58 8.64
N LYS A 89 42.65 -24.51 8.39
CA LYS A 89 43.15 -23.61 9.44
C LYS A 89 42.03 -22.92 10.19
N HIS A 90 41.01 -22.43 9.49
CA HIS A 90 39.87 -21.76 10.11
C HIS A 90 39.05 -22.73 10.97
N SER A 91 38.72 -23.92 10.45
CA SER A 91 37.92 -24.94 11.18
C SER A 91 38.60 -25.45 12.45
N SER A 92 39.94 -25.46 12.50
CA SER A 92 40.70 -25.85 13.67
C SER A 92 40.94 -24.72 14.68
N SER A 93 40.58 -23.46 14.34
CA SER A 93 40.77 -22.34 15.24
C SER A 93 39.85 -22.41 16.46
N GLN A 94 40.38 -22.06 17.65
CA GLN A 94 39.63 -22.05 18.89
C GLN A 94 38.40 -21.13 18.82
N ALA A 95 38.50 -20.00 18.13
CA ALA A 95 37.40 -19.07 17.89
C ALA A 95 36.27 -19.75 17.10
N HIS A 96 36.60 -20.40 15.98
CA HIS A 96 35.60 -21.10 15.15
C HIS A 96 34.91 -22.22 15.92
N ILE A 97 35.69 -23.05 16.65
CA ILE A 97 35.13 -24.14 17.47
C ILE A 97 34.13 -23.62 18.50
N SER A 98 34.48 -22.54 19.21
CA SER A 98 33.57 -21.87 20.15
C SER A 98 32.30 -21.36 19.49
N HIS A 99 32.41 -20.73 18.30
CA HIS A 99 31.25 -20.21 17.57
C HIS A 99 30.35 -21.35 17.04
N MET A 100 30.94 -22.47 16.62
CA MET A 100 30.20 -23.69 16.24
C MET A 100 29.44 -24.30 17.41
N GLN A 101 30.04 -24.35 18.60
CA GLN A 101 29.35 -24.80 19.79
C GLN A 101 28.14 -23.92 20.12
N LYS A 102 28.30 -22.60 20.03
CA LYS A 102 27.19 -21.66 20.24
C LYS A 102 26.11 -21.78 19.18
N TRP A 103 26.45 -22.00 17.92
CA TRP A 103 25.48 -22.24 16.87
C TRP A 103 24.70 -23.55 17.11
N ARG A 104 25.37 -24.63 17.45
CA ARG A 104 24.72 -25.90 17.83
C ARG A 104 23.81 -25.74 19.04
N ALA A 105 24.27 -25.03 20.06
CA ALA A 105 23.45 -24.71 21.23
C ALA A 105 22.22 -23.89 20.85
N PHE A 106 22.37 -22.91 19.96
CA PHE A 106 21.27 -22.12 19.44
C PHE A 106 20.27 -22.97 18.65
N GLN A 107 20.75 -23.86 17.75
CA GLN A 107 19.88 -24.76 17.01
C GLN A 107 19.11 -25.72 17.94
N SER A 108 19.80 -26.26 18.97
CA SER A 108 19.17 -27.11 19.98
C SER A 108 18.15 -26.34 20.78
N SER A 109 18.50 -25.15 21.30
CA SER A 109 17.60 -24.30 22.08
C SER A 109 16.38 -23.81 21.27
N TYR A 110 16.53 -23.63 19.97
CA TYR A 110 15.43 -23.25 19.09
C TYR A 110 14.42 -24.41 18.88
N LYS A 111 14.90 -25.67 18.87
CA LYS A 111 14.06 -26.87 18.72
C LYS A 111 13.40 -27.32 20.02
N THR A 112 14.14 -27.25 21.14
CA THR A 112 13.73 -27.84 22.42
C THR A 112 13.53 -26.81 23.53
N GLY A 113 13.76 -25.53 23.27
CA GLY A 113 13.84 -24.48 24.28
C GLY A 113 15.22 -24.44 24.97
N SER A 114 15.52 -23.37 25.70
CA SER A 114 16.75 -23.30 26.48
C SER A 114 16.70 -24.29 27.64
N VAL A 115 17.87 -24.71 28.15
CA VAL A 115 17.95 -25.58 29.34
C VAL A 115 17.17 -24.96 30.51
N ALA A 116 17.20 -23.65 30.68
CA ALA A 116 16.41 -22.92 31.66
C ALA A 116 14.88 -23.06 31.44
N MET A 117 14.42 -23.13 30.18
CA MET A 117 12.98 -23.37 29.84
C MET A 117 12.55 -24.78 30.18
N GLN A 118 13.47 -25.77 30.13
CA GLN A 118 13.16 -27.15 30.46
C GLN A 118 13.16 -27.41 31.97
N MET A 119 13.85 -26.57 32.74
CA MET A 119 14.04 -26.76 34.17
C MET A 119 13.04 -26.08 35.11
N SER A 120 12.15 -25.21 34.60
CA SER A 120 11.24 -24.44 35.45
C SER A 120 9.86 -24.27 34.88
N ASP A 121 8.83 -24.79 35.53
CA ASP A 121 7.42 -24.54 35.20
C ASP A 121 7.05 -23.05 35.33
N ALA A 122 7.70 -22.33 36.25
CA ALA A 122 7.52 -20.88 36.41
C ALA A 122 8.01 -20.12 35.15
N HIS A 123 9.15 -20.53 34.57
CA HIS A 123 9.65 -19.91 33.35
C HIS A 123 8.74 -20.17 32.15
N ARG A 124 8.17 -21.41 32.05
CA ARG A 124 7.17 -21.70 31.02
C ARG A 124 5.92 -20.84 31.15
N ALA A 125 5.42 -20.66 32.35
CA ALA A 125 4.27 -19.82 32.64
C ALA A 125 4.55 -18.36 32.26
N GLU A 126 5.76 -17.83 32.53
CA GLU A 126 6.15 -16.48 32.16
C GLU A 126 6.29 -16.30 30.62
N VAL A 127 6.90 -17.27 29.95
CA VAL A 127 6.97 -17.26 28.48
C VAL A 127 5.57 -17.27 27.86
N GLU A 128 4.66 -18.09 28.36
CA GLU A 128 3.29 -18.13 27.87
C GLU A 128 2.55 -16.82 28.12
N LYS A 129 2.70 -16.23 29.29
CA LYS A 129 2.17 -14.90 29.62
C LYS A 129 2.67 -13.83 28.65
N ASN A 130 3.97 -13.81 28.34
CA ASN A 130 4.56 -12.87 27.41
C ASN A 130 4.09 -13.10 25.96
N ARG A 131 3.89 -14.36 25.54
CA ARG A 131 3.31 -14.69 24.23
C ARG A 131 1.87 -14.19 24.11
N GLN A 132 1.05 -14.40 25.12
CA GLN A 132 -0.32 -13.89 25.15
C GLN A 132 -0.34 -12.36 25.10
N TYR A 133 0.56 -11.70 25.82
CA TYR A 133 0.72 -10.24 25.75
C TYR A 133 1.04 -9.76 24.34
N VAL A 134 2.05 -10.35 23.69
CA VAL A 134 2.43 -9.99 22.31
C VAL A 134 1.30 -10.28 21.32
N ALA A 135 0.55 -11.37 21.51
CA ALA A 135 -0.60 -11.68 20.68
C ALA A 135 -1.67 -10.56 20.76
N VAL A 136 -1.97 -10.07 21.96
CA VAL A 136 -2.89 -8.94 22.16
C VAL A 136 -2.34 -7.66 21.50
N ILE A 137 -1.04 -7.36 21.63
CA ILE A 137 -0.41 -6.23 20.92
C ILE A 137 -0.58 -6.35 19.41
N CYS A 138 -0.35 -7.54 18.83
CA CYS A 138 -0.60 -7.79 17.42
C CYS A 138 -2.08 -7.61 17.02
N ASP A 139 -3.00 -7.99 17.89
CA ASP A 139 -4.44 -7.81 17.65
C ASP A 139 -4.84 -6.34 17.67
N VAL A 140 -4.28 -5.54 18.56
CA VAL A 140 -4.47 -4.07 18.58
C VAL A 140 -3.96 -3.45 17.27
N VAL A 141 -2.76 -3.84 16.81
CA VAL A 141 -2.21 -3.38 15.53
C VAL A 141 -3.14 -3.74 14.37
N LYS A 142 -3.61 -4.99 14.31
CA LYS A 142 -4.54 -5.46 13.26
C LYS A 142 -5.88 -4.71 13.32
N LEU A 143 -6.41 -4.46 14.51
CA LEU A 143 -7.65 -3.71 14.70
C LEU A 143 -7.54 -2.29 14.13
N LEU A 144 -6.52 -1.55 14.54
CA LEU A 144 -6.29 -0.18 14.08
C LEU A 144 -6.04 -0.12 12.57
N ALA A 145 -5.25 -1.04 12.03
CA ALA A 145 -4.99 -1.16 10.60
C ALA A 145 -6.28 -1.45 9.81
N LYS A 146 -7.12 -2.38 10.29
CA LYS A 146 -8.41 -2.73 9.67
C LYS A 146 -9.38 -1.54 9.64
N LEU A 147 -9.37 -0.73 10.69
CA LEU A 147 -10.22 0.46 10.81
C LEU A 147 -9.63 1.69 10.10
N GLY A 148 -8.41 1.63 9.60
CA GLY A 148 -7.73 2.77 8.99
C GLY A 148 -7.43 3.90 9.98
N LEU A 149 -7.28 3.58 11.28
CA LEU A 149 -7.02 4.56 12.32
C LEU A 149 -5.52 4.84 12.45
N PRO A 150 -5.13 6.10 12.71
CA PRO A 150 -3.74 6.43 13.01
C PRO A 150 -3.32 5.75 14.32
N PHE A 151 -2.07 5.29 14.37
CA PHE A 151 -1.55 4.57 15.55
C PHE A 151 -1.12 5.55 16.64
N ARG A 152 -0.42 6.62 16.26
CA ARG A 152 0.30 7.52 17.15
C ARG A 152 -0.45 8.82 17.42
N GLY A 153 -0.20 9.40 18.60
CA GLY A 153 -0.60 10.76 18.95
C GLY A 153 0.49 11.77 18.64
N HIS A 154 0.18 13.04 18.81
CA HIS A 154 1.17 14.11 18.75
C HIS A 154 2.10 14.12 19.97
N ASP A 155 1.62 13.62 21.12
CA ASP A 155 2.35 13.56 22.39
C ASP A 155 2.05 12.23 23.08
N GLU A 156 3.04 11.33 23.08
CA GLU A 156 2.94 9.97 23.65
C GLU A 156 3.52 9.89 25.08
N ARG A 157 3.86 11.03 25.72
CA ARG A 157 4.35 11.05 27.10
C ARG A 157 3.31 10.52 28.07
N LYS A 158 3.76 10.02 29.23
CA LYS A 158 2.90 9.40 30.24
C LYS A 158 1.80 10.32 30.78
N ASP A 159 2.06 11.60 30.85
CA ASP A 159 1.19 12.66 31.34
C ASP A 159 0.27 13.26 30.24
N SER A 160 0.43 12.83 29.00
CA SER A 160 -0.44 13.27 27.90
C SER A 160 -1.87 12.76 28.09
N THR A 161 -2.84 13.64 27.80
CA THR A 161 -4.28 13.31 27.81
C THR A 161 -4.74 12.54 26.56
N SER A 162 -3.89 12.48 25.50
CA SER A 162 -4.17 11.74 24.27
C SER A 162 -2.86 11.22 23.66
N LYS A 163 -2.52 9.98 24.03
CA LYS A 163 -1.26 9.32 23.62
C LYS A 163 -1.33 8.67 22.24
N GLY A 164 -2.48 8.78 21.57
CA GLY A 164 -2.74 8.10 20.30
C GLY A 164 -3.43 6.76 20.46
N ASN A 165 -4.13 6.34 19.38
CA ASN A 165 -5.06 5.22 19.43
C ASN A 165 -4.43 3.91 19.92
N PHE A 166 -3.17 3.63 19.53
CA PHE A 166 -2.49 2.40 19.92
C PHE A 166 -2.30 2.33 21.44
N LEU A 167 -1.73 3.37 22.03
CA LEU A 167 -1.47 3.41 23.48
C LEU A 167 -2.79 3.47 24.27
N GLU A 168 -3.77 4.23 23.82
CA GLU A 168 -5.08 4.34 24.46
C GLU A 168 -5.82 2.99 24.48
N VAL A 169 -5.81 2.25 23.37
CA VAL A 169 -6.41 0.89 23.32
C VAL A 169 -5.65 -0.07 24.23
N CYS A 170 -4.31 0.01 24.27
CA CYS A 170 -3.52 -0.81 25.20
C CYS A 170 -3.82 -0.46 26.65
N ASP A 171 -3.98 0.83 26.99
CA ASP A 171 -4.35 1.26 28.33
C ASP A 171 -5.77 0.79 28.70
N PHE A 172 -6.71 0.87 27.77
CA PHE A 172 -8.07 0.33 27.95
C PHE A 172 -8.03 -1.18 28.25
N ILE A 173 -7.31 -1.98 27.47
CA ILE A 173 -7.18 -3.44 27.66
C ILE A 173 -6.56 -3.74 29.04
N SER A 174 -5.58 -2.92 29.49
CA SER A 174 -4.94 -3.07 30.79
C SER A 174 -5.91 -2.97 31.97
N ASN A 175 -7.06 -2.34 31.79
CA ASN A 175 -8.08 -2.24 32.86
C ASN A 175 -8.88 -3.53 33.05
N TYR A 176 -8.91 -4.41 32.04
CA TYR A 176 -9.72 -5.63 32.04
C TYR A 176 -8.89 -6.92 32.12
N ILE A 177 -7.65 -6.90 31.64
CA ILE A 177 -6.77 -8.08 31.59
C ILE A 177 -5.57 -7.86 32.51
N GLN A 178 -5.63 -8.44 33.70
CA GLN A 178 -4.58 -8.29 34.73
C GLN A 178 -3.19 -8.72 34.22
N GLY A 179 -3.08 -9.87 33.59
CA GLY A 179 -1.81 -10.36 33.04
C GLY A 179 -1.21 -9.44 31.98
N PHE A 180 -2.04 -8.77 31.18
CA PHE A 180 -1.61 -7.77 30.19
C PHE A 180 -1.07 -6.52 30.88
N LYS A 181 -1.76 -6.03 31.91
CA LYS A 181 -1.33 -4.87 32.72
C LYS A 181 0.06 -5.06 33.33
N GLU A 182 0.30 -6.23 33.91
CA GLU A 182 1.57 -6.54 34.55
C GLU A 182 2.75 -6.50 33.56
N VAL A 183 2.61 -7.12 32.37
CA VAL A 183 3.67 -7.11 31.34
C VAL A 183 3.85 -5.69 30.77
N ARG A 184 2.76 -4.93 30.59
CA ARG A 184 2.81 -3.56 30.06
C ARG A 184 3.58 -2.59 30.96
N GLN A 185 3.60 -2.83 32.26
CA GLN A 185 4.37 -2.03 33.21
C GLN A 185 5.86 -2.33 33.22
N ASN A 186 6.31 -3.41 32.57
CA ASN A 186 7.71 -3.75 32.45
C ASN A 186 8.43 -2.81 31.47
N TYR A 187 9.76 -2.72 31.61
CA TYR A 187 10.60 -1.91 30.72
C TYR A 187 10.48 -2.32 29.26
N PHE A 188 10.43 -3.63 28.98
CA PHE A 188 10.24 -4.18 27.64
C PHE A 188 8.76 -4.54 27.42
N ASN A 189 7.95 -3.56 27.05
CA ASN A 189 6.50 -3.74 26.90
C ASN A 189 6.00 -3.77 25.43
N CYS A 190 6.89 -3.88 24.46
CA CYS A 190 6.57 -4.01 23.03
C CYS A 190 5.66 -2.91 22.47
N THR A 191 5.64 -1.71 23.05
CA THR A 191 4.77 -0.61 22.64
C THR A 191 5.47 0.51 21.88
N SER A 192 6.79 0.38 21.65
CA SER A 192 7.54 1.41 20.92
C SER A 192 7.09 1.55 19.48
N ALA A 193 7.33 2.73 18.91
CA ALA A 193 7.04 3.04 17.52
C ALA A 193 7.72 2.06 16.53
N GLU A 194 8.92 1.60 16.85
CA GLU A 194 9.66 0.63 16.06
C GLU A 194 8.96 -0.72 16.04
N ILE A 195 8.57 -1.24 17.21
CA ILE A 195 7.86 -2.52 17.30
C ILE A 195 6.49 -2.46 16.62
N GLN A 196 5.76 -1.35 16.75
CA GLN A 196 4.52 -1.14 15.98
C GLN A 196 4.77 -1.27 14.48
N ASN A 197 5.82 -0.60 13.96
CA ASN A 197 6.19 -0.67 12.55
C ASN A 197 6.62 -2.09 12.15
N ASP A 198 7.37 -2.80 12.98
CA ASP A 198 7.78 -4.18 12.72
C ASP A 198 6.59 -5.12 12.61
N ILE A 199 5.61 -5.00 13.51
CA ILE A 199 4.38 -5.79 13.45
C ILE A 199 3.59 -5.47 12.17
N ILE A 200 3.46 -4.19 11.80
CA ILE A 200 2.80 -3.76 10.56
C ILE A 200 3.52 -4.37 9.34
N ASN A 201 4.85 -4.33 9.32
CA ASN A 201 5.66 -4.90 8.23
C ASN A 201 5.52 -6.42 8.14
N ILE A 202 5.50 -7.11 9.28
CA ILE A 202 5.27 -8.56 9.34
C ILE A 202 3.89 -8.90 8.78
N CYS A 203 2.84 -8.21 9.25
CA CYS A 203 1.48 -8.40 8.74
C CYS A 203 1.40 -8.14 7.22
N GLY A 204 2.02 -7.05 6.75
CA GLY A 204 2.08 -6.73 5.32
C GLY A 204 2.82 -7.79 4.52
N THR A 205 3.89 -8.37 5.07
CA THR A 205 4.64 -9.45 4.43
C THR A 205 3.83 -10.75 4.34
N VAL A 206 3.12 -11.12 5.40
CA VAL A 206 2.23 -12.29 5.40
C VAL A 206 1.15 -12.15 4.31
N VAL A 207 0.46 -11.00 4.26
CA VAL A 207 -0.57 -10.74 3.24
C VAL A 207 0.01 -10.79 1.83
N ARG A 208 1.18 -10.16 1.60
CA ARG A 208 1.86 -10.21 0.29
C ARG A 208 2.23 -11.63 -0.12
N ASN A 209 2.74 -12.43 0.81
CA ASN A 209 3.09 -13.82 0.54
C ASN A 209 1.87 -14.66 0.14
N GLU A 210 0.72 -14.46 0.79
CA GLU A 210 -0.54 -15.11 0.40
C GLU A 210 -0.99 -14.69 -1.00
N ILE A 211 -0.88 -13.40 -1.34
CA ILE A 211 -1.19 -12.89 -2.68
C ILE A 211 -0.26 -13.55 -3.72
N VAL A 212 1.04 -13.59 -3.46
CA VAL A 212 2.04 -14.20 -4.35
C VAL A 212 1.77 -15.69 -4.54
N GLN A 213 1.47 -16.43 -3.48
CA GLN A 213 1.13 -17.85 -3.58
C GLN A 213 -0.12 -18.09 -4.43
N ALA A 214 -1.17 -17.28 -4.24
CA ALA A 214 -2.37 -17.36 -5.05
C ALA A 214 -2.09 -17.09 -6.54
N ILE A 215 -1.26 -16.09 -6.86
CA ILE A 215 -0.87 -15.78 -8.24
C ILE A 215 -0.05 -16.94 -8.84
N ARG A 216 0.90 -17.51 -8.10
CA ARG A 216 1.70 -18.67 -8.55
C ARG A 216 0.86 -19.89 -8.85
N GLN A 217 -0.20 -20.13 -8.06
CA GLN A 217 -1.15 -21.23 -8.31
C GLN A 217 -1.95 -21.04 -9.60
N VAL A 218 -2.33 -19.79 -9.90
CA VAL A 218 -3.05 -19.42 -11.15
C VAL A 218 -2.11 -19.46 -12.36
N GLY A 219 -0.84 -19.08 -12.17
CA GLY A 219 0.18 -19.09 -13.21
C GLY A 219 0.23 -17.84 -14.11
N PHE A 220 -0.65 -16.86 -13.94
CA PHE A 220 -0.66 -15.58 -14.66
C PHE A 220 -1.38 -14.49 -13.85
N PHE A 221 -1.15 -13.23 -14.20
CA PHE A 221 -1.82 -12.10 -13.53
C PHE A 221 -1.92 -10.85 -14.42
N THR A 222 -2.70 -9.90 -13.96
CA THR A 222 -2.85 -8.57 -14.55
C THR A 222 -2.33 -7.53 -13.57
N VAL A 223 -1.63 -6.52 -14.06
CA VAL A 223 -1.15 -5.39 -13.28
C VAL A 223 -2.12 -4.21 -13.43
N MET A 224 -2.46 -3.58 -12.32
CA MET A 224 -3.28 -2.38 -12.27
C MET A 224 -2.52 -1.32 -11.49
N VAL A 225 -2.38 -0.12 -12.06
CA VAL A 225 -1.66 1.00 -11.43
C VAL A 225 -2.53 2.25 -11.49
N ASP A 226 -2.57 2.99 -10.40
CA ASP A 226 -3.26 4.27 -10.30
C ASP A 226 -2.39 5.27 -9.54
N GLU A 227 -2.33 6.51 -10.02
CA GLU A 227 -1.57 7.58 -9.39
C GLU A 227 -2.33 8.12 -8.18
N ALA A 228 -1.63 8.34 -7.09
CA ALA A 228 -2.15 8.93 -5.87
C ALA A 228 -1.22 10.03 -5.37
N ARG A 229 -1.77 11.19 -5.11
CA ARG A 229 -1.05 12.30 -4.45
C ARG A 229 -1.35 12.29 -2.96
N SER A 230 -0.30 12.29 -2.14
CA SER A 230 -0.41 12.45 -0.69
C SER A 230 0.48 13.62 -0.27
N SER A 231 -0.13 14.74 0.10
CA SER A 231 0.57 15.97 0.44
C SER A 231 1.49 16.46 -0.68
N LYS A 232 2.80 16.31 -0.52
CA LYS A 232 3.84 16.74 -1.48
C LYS A 232 4.52 15.58 -2.20
N THR A 233 4.06 14.34 -1.99
CA THR A 233 4.64 13.15 -2.60
C THR A 233 3.71 12.57 -3.66
N GLU A 234 4.28 12.23 -4.81
CA GLU A 234 3.59 11.48 -5.85
C GLU A 234 3.83 9.99 -5.62
N LYS A 235 2.74 9.24 -5.52
CA LYS A 235 2.78 7.80 -5.27
C LYS A 235 1.97 7.08 -6.33
N VAL A 236 2.37 5.87 -6.62
CA VAL A 236 1.54 4.94 -7.39
C VAL A 236 1.06 3.81 -6.49
N SER A 237 -0.19 3.45 -6.64
CA SER A 237 -0.75 2.22 -6.07
C SER A 237 -0.57 1.08 -7.05
N LEU A 238 0.04 -0.01 -6.61
CA LEU A 238 0.17 -1.23 -7.39
C LEU A 238 -0.85 -2.25 -6.89
N CYS A 239 -1.74 -2.66 -7.77
CA CYS A 239 -2.69 -3.73 -7.55
C CYS A 239 -2.45 -4.86 -8.56
N VAL A 240 -2.77 -6.07 -8.17
CA VAL A 240 -2.74 -7.24 -9.04
C VAL A 240 -4.14 -7.86 -9.12
N ARG A 241 -4.46 -8.38 -10.29
CA ARG A 241 -5.71 -9.08 -10.54
C ARG A 241 -5.41 -10.47 -11.06
N CYS A 242 -6.00 -11.47 -10.46
CA CYS A 242 -5.88 -12.87 -10.88
C CYS A 242 -7.25 -13.55 -10.82
N ALA A 243 -7.38 -14.67 -11.53
CA ALA A 243 -8.57 -15.51 -11.49
C ALA A 243 -8.32 -16.71 -10.58
N ASP A 244 -9.26 -17.01 -9.68
CA ASP A 244 -9.28 -18.23 -8.87
C ASP A 244 -10.53 -19.02 -9.29
N GLY A 245 -10.33 -19.95 -10.22
CA GLY A 245 -11.43 -20.55 -10.97
C GLY A 245 -12.21 -19.48 -11.77
N LEU A 246 -13.49 -19.31 -11.45
CA LEU A 246 -14.35 -18.27 -12.05
C LEU A 246 -14.40 -16.97 -11.23
N LEU A 247 -13.71 -16.92 -10.09
CA LEU A 247 -13.69 -15.72 -9.24
C LEU A 247 -12.52 -14.84 -9.57
N VAL A 248 -12.80 -13.58 -9.83
CA VAL A 248 -11.79 -12.56 -10.04
C VAL A 248 -11.41 -11.96 -8.68
N LYS A 249 -10.12 -12.00 -8.36
CA LYS A 249 -9.56 -11.41 -7.13
C LYS A 249 -8.66 -10.22 -7.50
N GLU A 250 -9.01 -9.05 -6.98
CA GLU A 250 -8.16 -7.87 -7.01
C GLU A 250 -7.50 -7.69 -5.66
N ARG A 251 -6.18 -7.49 -5.66
CA ARG A 251 -5.37 -7.38 -4.45
C ARG A 251 -4.47 -6.16 -4.54
N PHE A 252 -4.57 -5.31 -3.54
CA PHE A 252 -3.61 -4.22 -3.34
C PHE A 252 -2.29 -4.81 -2.84
N VAL A 253 -1.18 -4.38 -3.44
CA VAL A 253 0.16 -4.85 -3.10
C VAL A 253 0.93 -3.81 -2.29
N CYS A 254 1.05 -2.59 -2.81
CA CYS A 254 1.80 -1.52 -2.16
C CYS A 254 1.49 -0.15 -2.75
N PHE A 255 1.88 0.88 -1.99
CA PHE A 255 2.16 2.22 -2.53
C PHE A 255 3.66 2.36 -2.76
N VAL A 256 4.04 2.95 -3.88
CA VAL A 256 5.44 3.25 -4.20
C VAL A 256 5.57 4.76 -4.43
N ASP A 257 6.58 5.37 -3.82
CA ASP A 257 6.93 6.76 -4.08
C ASP A 257 7.59 6.87 -5.45
N CYS A 258 7.01 7.67 -6.34
CA CYS A 258 7.52 7.93 -7.69
C CYS A 258 7.93 9.40 -7.88
N SER A 259 8.01 10.19 -6.81
CA SER A 259 8.30 11.63 -6.87
C SER A 259 9.62 11.97 -7.57
N SER A 260 10.57 11.03 -7.60
CA SER A 260 11.88 11.22 -8.26
C SER A 260 11.85 10.96 -9.77
N SER A 261 10.87 10.23 -10.29
CA SER A 261 10.76 9.86 -11.71
C SER A 261 9.33 9.46 -12.04
N CYS A 262 8.54 10.46 -12.45
CA CYS A 262 7.14 10.28 -12.86
C CYS A 262 6.98 10.11 -14.38
N ASP A 263 8.07 9.92 -15.12
CA ASP A 263 8.04 9.63 -16.54
C ASP A 263 7.74 8.14 -16.83
N ALA A 264 7.49 7.81 -18.08
CA ALA A 264 7.12 6.45 -18.47
C ALA A 264 8.22 5.42 -18.17
N GLU A 265 9.48 5.81 -18.23
CA GLU A 265 10.62 4.93 -17.94
C GLU A 265 10.72 4.63 -16.44
N GLY A 266 10.67 5.68 -15.61
CA GLY A 266 10.69 5.54 -14.15
C GLY A 266 9.52 4.73 -13.62
N LEU A 267 8.31 5.01 -14.09
CA LEU A 267 7.12 4.25 -13.70
C LEU A 267 7.20 2.77 -14.12
N THR A 268 7.70 2.50 -15.33
CA THR A 268 7.91 1.12 -15.79
C THR A 268 8.92 0.40 -14.91
N LYS A 269 10.03 1.05 -14.57
CA LYS A 269 11.05 0.51 -13.67
C LYS A 269 10.47 0.23 -12.28
N VAL A 270 9.70 1.16 -11.72
CA VAL A 270 9.01 0.99 -10.42
C VAL A 270 8.12 -0.26 -10.45
N ILE A 271 7.33 -0.45 -11.50
CA ILE A 271 6.46 -1.63 -11.64
C ILE A 271 7.31 -2.90 -11.73
N ALA A 272 8.33 -2.92 -12.58
CA ALA A 272 9.21 -4.08 -12.76
C ALA A 272 9.97 -4.46 -11.48
N ASP A 273 10.52 -3.48 -10.77
CA ASP A 273 11.24 -3.70 -9.50
C ASP A 273 10.29 -4.28 -8.42
N ASN A 274 9.03 -3.84 -8.37
CA ASN A 274 8.05 -4.40 -7.45
C ASN A 274 7.64 -5.82 -7.84
N ILE A 275 7.41 -6.12 -9.11
CA ILE A 275 7.15 -7.48 -9.59
C ILE A 275 8.33 -8.41 -9.25
N LYS A 276 9.56 -7.92 -9.41
CA LYS A 276 10.78 -8.63 -9.02
C LYS A 276 10.86 -8.86 -7.50
N SER A 277 10.56 -7.86 -6.69
CA SER A 277 10.58 -7.97 -5.22
C SER A 277 9.54 -8.98 -4.69
N LEU A 278 8.46 -9.20 -5.44
CA LEU A 278 7.43 -10.20 -5.18
C LEU A 278 7.80 -11.58 -5.75
N GLU A 279 8.97 -11.71 -6.39
CA GLU A 279 9.39 -12.94 -7.05
C GLU A 279 8.36 -13.48 -8.05
N LEU A 280 7.65 -12.59 -8.75
CA LEU A 280 6.67 -12.91 -9.78
C LEU A 280 7.24 -12.78 -11.21
N GLN A 281 8.53 -12.43 -11.35
CA GLN A 281 9.20 -12.44 -12.64
C GLN A 281 9.20 -13.86 -13.24
N GLY A 282 8.90 -13.94 -14.53
CA GLY A 282 8.76 -15.22 -15.23
C GLY A 282 7.31 -15.75 -15.30
N LEU A 283 6.38 -15.19 -14.55
CA LEU A 283 4.97 -15.45 -14.74
C LEU A 283 4.39 -14.49 -15.80
N PRO A 284 3.55 -14.98 -16.73
CA PRO A 284 2.93 -14.14 -17.74
C PRO A 284 2.07 -13.02 -17.15
N ILE A 285 2.34 -11.78 -17.58
CA ILE A 285 1.41 -10.66 -17.39
C ILE A 285 0.46 -10.69 -18.59
N VAL A 286 -0.82 -10.99 -18.34
CA VAL A 286 -1.82 -11.11 -19.41
C VAL A 286 -2.64 -9.84 -19.63
N GLY A 287 -2.53 -8.89 -18.72
CA GLY A 287 -3.20 -7.60 -18.83
C GLY A 287 -2.53 -6.52 -18.02
N GLN A 288 -2.78 -5.29 -18.43
CA GLN A 288 -2.34 -4.09 -17.72
C GLN A 288 -3.44 -3.04 -17.82
N ALA A 289 -3.77 -2.39 -16.70
CA ALA A 289 -4.83 -1.41 -16.64
C ALA A 289 -4.39 -0.14 -15.92
N TYR A 290 -4.54 0.99 -16.60
CA TYR A 290 -4.15 2.31 -16.13
C TYR A 290 -5.20 3.34 -16.53
N ASP A 291 -5.04 4.56 -16.02
CA ASP A 291 -5.75 5.72 -16.54
C ASP A 291 -5.27 6.11 -17.95
N GLY A 292 -5.87 7.16 -18.51
CA GLY A 292 -5.57 7.60 -19.88
C GLY A 292 -4.44 8.64 -19.97
N ALA A 293 -3.69 8.88 -18.92
CA ALA A 293 -2.56 9.81 -18.95
C ALA A 293 -1.56 9.41 -20.05
N ALA A 294 -1.03 10.39 -20.79
CA ALA A 294 -0.14 10.13 -21.93
C ALA A 294 1.11 9.31 -21.53
N VAL A 295 1.61 9.52 -20.31
CA VAL A 295 2.74 8.76 -19.73
C VAL A 295 2.39 7.28 -19.62
N MET A 296 1.16 6.94 -19.24
CA MET A 296 0.69 5.55 -19.08
C MET A 296 0.25 4.93 -20.38
N SER A 297 -0.59 5.65 -21.17
CA SER A 297 -1.30 5.13 -22.34
C SER A 297 -0.57 5.30 -23.68
N GLY A 298 0.56 6.01 -23.72
CA GLY A 298 1.29 6.31 -24.96
C GLY A 298 1.69 5.04 -25.75
N HIS A 299 1.34 5.01 -27.06
CA HIS A 299 1.55 3.84 -27.92
C HIS A 299 3.01 3.62 -28.36
N VAL A 300 3.86 4.66 -28.26
CA VAL A 300 5.27 4.61 -28.70
C VAL A 300 6.20 4.37 -27.51
N SER A 301 6.05 5.14 -26.45
CA SER A 301 7.00 5.15 -25.31
C SER A 301 6.33 5.18 -23.95
N GLY A 302 5.00 5.09 -23.88
CA GLY A 302 4.26 5.02 -22.62
C GLY A 302 4.50 3.72 -21.86
N VAL A 303 4.14 3.71 -20.57
CA VAL A 303 4.29 2.54 -19.68
C VAL A 303 3.68 1.29 -20.33
N GLN A 304 2.49 1.40 -20.91
CA GLN A 304 1.82 0.26 -21.54
C GLN A 304 2.64 -0.38 -22.66
N GLN A 305 3.33 0.42 -23.47
CA GLN A 305 4.16 -0.09 -24.55
C GLN A 305 5.44 -0.72 -24.04
N ARG A 306 6.08 -0.10 -23.04
CA ARG A 306 7.30 -0.62 -22.41
C ARG A 306 7.07 -1.96 -21.73
N ILE A 307 6.00 -2.11 -20.96
CA ILE A 307 5.63 -3.40 -20.34
C ILE A 307 5.35 -4.46 -21.40
N ARG A 308 4.70 -4.08 -22.52
CA ARG A 308 4.36 -5.00 -23.59
C ARG A 308 5.56 -5.49 -24.39
N LEU A 309 6.65 -4.72 -24.45
CA LEU A 309 7.91 -5.18 -25.06
C LEU A 309 8.48 -6.40 -24.33
N ASP A 310 8.45 -6.38 -23.01
CA ASP A 310 8.95 -7.48 -22.16
C ASP A 310 7.89 -8.58 -21.95
N ASN A 311 6.60 -8.22 -22.07
CA ASN A 311 5.47 -9.11 -21.84
C ASN A 311 4.45 -8.98 -23.00
N PRO A 312 4.65 -9.62 -24.14
CA PRO A 312 3.77 -9.45 -25.33
C PRO A 312 2.29 -9.79 -25.09
N SER A 313 2.00 -10.65 -24.10
CA SER A 313 0.64 -11.01 -23.69
C SER A 313 -0.06 -9.95 -22.82
N ALA A 314 0.64 -8.92 -22.35
CA ALA A 314 0.09 -7.88 -21.50
C ALA A 314 -0.80 -6.91 -22.30
N LEU A 315 -2.07 -7.26 -22.48
CA LEU A 315 -3.03 -6.39 -23.15
C LEU A 315 -3.32 -5.15 -22.30
N TYR A 316 -3.24 -3.98 -22.94
CA TYR A 316 -3.57 -2.73 -22.25
C TYR A 316 -5.07 -2.45 -22.26
N PHE A 317 -5.60 -2.15 -21.09
CA PHE A 317 -6.98 -1.70 -20.88
C PHE A 317 -6.98 -0.31 -20.27
N HIS A 318 -7.52 0.64 -20.99
CA HIS A 318 -7.81 1.95 -20.42
C HIS A 318 -8.98 1.82 -19.44
N CYS A 319 -8.84 2.36 -18.24
CA CYS A 319 -9.89 2.36 -17.21
C CYS A 319 -11.20 2.95 -17.80
N LEU A 320 -12.23 2.12 -17.94
CA LEU A 320 -13.49 2.53 -18.56
C LEU A 320 -14.21 3.63 -17.77
N ALA A 321 -14.12 3.58 -16.45
CA ALA A 321 -14.68 4.63 -15.60
C ALA A 321 -13.97 5.97 -15.81
N HIS A 322 -12.64 5.97 -15.95
CA HIS A 322 -11.86 7.16 -16.31
C HIS A 322 -12.22 7.68 -17.69
N LYS A 323 -12.33 6.78 -18.68
CA LYS A 323 -12.71 7.14 -20.06
C LYS A 323 -14.10 7.78 -20.12
N LEU A 324 -15.09 7.24 -19.40
CA LEU A 324 -16.42 7.83 -19.27
C LEU A 324 -16.33 9.24 -18.66
N ASN A 325 -15.51 9.41 -17.62
CA ASN A 325 -15.28 10.70 -16.99
C ASN A 325 -14.70 11.73 -17.97
N LEU A 326 -13.69 11.36 -18.78
CA LEU A 326 -13.10 12.26 -19.79
C LEU A 326 -14.10 12.68 -20.86
N VAL A 327 -14.95 11.76 -21.35
CA VAL A 327 -16.01 12.09 -22.30
C VAL A 327 -16.93 13.17 -21.76
N LEU A 328 -17.33 13.05 -20.49
CA LEU A 328 -18.19 14.02 -19.82
C LEU A 328 -17.54 15.37 -19.61
N VAL A 329 -16.29 15.38 -19.15
CA VAL A 329 -15.51 16.62 -18.99
C VAL A 329 -15.47 17.37 -20.29
N ASN A 330 -15.13 16.69 -21.39
CA ASN A 330 -15.01 17.29 -22.70
C ASN A 330 -16.37 17.77 -23.23
N ALA A 331 -17.43 16.99 -23.09
CA ALA A 331 -18.78 17.38 -23.50
C ALA A 331 -19.28 18.64 -22.76
N CYS A 332 -19.07 18.69 -21.43
CA CYS A 332 -19.48 19.86 -20.66
C CYS A 332 -18.63 21.10 -20.94
N ARG A 333 -17.34 20.96 -21.23
CA ARG A 333 -16.46 22.11 -21.53
C ARG A 333 -16.86 22.91 -22.78
N VAL A 334 -17.40 22.24 -23.80
CA VAL A 334 -17.81 22.90 -25.05
C VAL A 334 -19.20 23.54 -24.94
N ASN A 335 -19.99 23.20 -23.92
CA ASN A 335 -21.34 23.74 -23.73
C ASN A 335 -21.33 24.85 -22.68
N ARG A 336 -21.57 26.10 -23.13
CA ARG A 336 -21.54 27.30 -22.27
C ARG A 336 -22.58 27.23 -21.13
N THR A 337 -23.77 26.72 -21.39
CA THR A 337 -24.83 26.55 -20.38
C THR A 337 -24.41 25.56 -19.30
N ALA A 338 -23.79 24.42 -19.70
CA ALA A 338 -23.26 23.44 -18.75
C ALA A 338 -22.16 24.05 -17.86
N VAL A 339 -21.24 24.80 -18.44
CA VAL A 339 -20.17 25.48 -17.70
C VAL A 339 -20.75 26.48 -16.70
N ALA A 340 -21.68 27.34 -17.14
CA ALA A 340 -22.31 28.34 -16.30
C ALA A 340 -23.09 27.69 -15.14
N PHE A 341 -23.85 26.63 -15.43
CA PHE A 341 -24.61 25.86 -14.43
C PHE A 341 -23.68 25.25 -13.37
N LEU A 342 -22.66 24.51 -13.79
CA LEU A 342 -21.73 23.86 -12.88
C LEU A 342 -20.93 24.87 -12.05
N ASN A 343 -20.55 26.01 -12.60
CA ASN A 343 -19.92 27.10 -11.85
C ASN A 343 -20.85 27.64 -10.77
N THR A 344 -22.14 27.75 -11.05
CA THR A 344 -23.13 28.20 -10.04
C THR A 344 -23.26 27.17 -8.91
N ILE A 345 -23.30 25.85 -9.22
CA ILE A 345 -23.27 24.80 -8.19
C ILE A 345 -22.02 24.92 -7.32
N GLN A 346 -20.86 25.15 -7.90
CA GLN A 346 -19.62 25.35 -7.15
C GLN A 346 -19.66 26.62 -6.28
N GLN A 347 -20.20 27.72 -6.80
CA GLN A 347 -20.36 28.96 -6.04
C GLN A 347 -21.29 28.78 -4.83
N LEU A 348 -22.38 28.03 -4.97
CA LEU A 348 -23.27 27.67 -3.86
C LEU A 348 -22.52 26.88 -2.79
N TYR A 349 -21.70 25.89 -3.19
CA TYR A 349 -20.87 25.14 -2.25
C TYR A 349 -19.91 26.07 -1.50
N VAL A 350 -19.14 26.90 -2.20
CA VAL A 350 -18.18 27.82 -1.58
C VAL A 350 -18.88 28.81 -0.64
N PHE A 351 -20.05 29.30 -1.03
CA PHE A 351 -20.83 30.22 -0.21
C PHE A 351 -21.31 29.57 1.09
N PHE A 352 -21.86 28.35 1.01
CA PHE A 352 -22.34 27.63 2.19
C PHE A 352 -21.24 26.88 2.95
N ALA A 353 -19.98 26.85 2.47
CA ALA A 353 -18.84 26.40 3.25
C ALA A 353 -18.44 27.39 4.37
N ASN A 354 -18.92 28.63 4.32
CA ASN A 354 -18.72 29.59 5.41
C ASN A 354 -19.64 29.23 6.59
N PRO A 355 -19.13 29.14 7.84
CA PRO A 355 -19.91 28.70 9.00
C PRO A 355 -21.21 29.49 9.24
N GLY A 356 -21.18 30.81 9.02
CA GLY A 356 -22.37 31.68 9.20
C GLY A 356 -23.48 31.39 8.18
N SER A 357 -23.11 31.27 6.89
CA SER A 357 -24.04 30.91 5.82
C SER A 357 -24.57 29.48 5.96
N HIS A 358 -23.69 28.57 6.38
CA HIS A 358 -24.01 27.16 6.62
C HIS A 358 -25.07 26.99 7.74
N ALA A 359 -24.91 27.70 8.86
CA ALA A 359 -25.88 27.66 9.97
C ALA A 359 -27.28 28.08 9.53
N VAL A 360 -27.40 29.14 8.71
CA VAL A 360 -28.66 29.57 8.13
C VAL A 360 -29.26 28.52 7.21
N PHE A 361 -28.43 27.91 6.37
CA PHE A 361 -28.88 26.86 5.46
C PHE A 361 -29.41 25.61 6.19
N LEU A 362 -28.72 25.13 7.24
CA LEU A 362 -29.18 24.03 8.09
C LEU A 362 -30.49 24.37 8.81
N ASN A 363 -30.61 25.60 9.31
CA ASN A 363 -31.82 26.07 9.93
C ASN A 363 -33.01 26.04 8.95
N MET A 364 -32.82 26.49 7.69
CA MET A 364 -33.85 26.45 6.67
C MET A 364 -34.26 25.03 6.30
N GLN A 365 -33.32 24.06 6.26
CA GLN A 365 -33.65 22.65 6.06
C GLN A 365 -34.55 22.13 7.20
N THR A 366 -34.22 22.50 8.44
CA THR A 366 -35.01 22.09 9.63
C THR A 366 -36.40 22.68 9.58
N ILE A 367 -36.55 23.98 9.30
CA ILE A 367 -37.85 24.67 9.19
C ILE A 367 -38.73 24.02 8.11
N LEU A 368 -38.13 23.57 7.01
CA LEU A 368 -38.86 22.92 5.91
C LEU A 368 -39.04 21.41 6.09
N GLY A 369 -38.63 20.84 7.23
CA GLY A 369 -38.72 19.41 7.50
C GLY A 369 -37.88 18.53 6.56
N LEU A 370 -36.81 19.11 5.95
CA LEU A 370 -35.92 18.40 5.05
C LEU A 370 -34.82 17.69 5.84
N LYS A 371 -34.39 16.54 5.35
CA LYS A 371 -33.24 15.88 5.91
C LYS A 371 -32.00 16.73 5.70
N ALA A 372 -31.19 16.96 6.73
CA ALA A 372 -29.94 17.67 6.65
C ALA A 372 -29.03 17.03 5.56
N ARG A 373 -28.66 17.81 4.56
CA ARG A 373 -27.86 17.36 3.44
C ARG A 373 -26.94 18.48 2.98
N GLU A 374 -25.66 18.15 2.93
CA GLU A 374 -24.60 19.10 2.56
C GLU A 374 -24.50 19.26 1.05
N THR A 375 -24.18 20.49 0.62
CA THR A 375 -23.70 20.74 -0.74
C THR A 375 -22.26 20.26 -0.82
N GLY A 376 -21.92 19.42 -1.82
CA GLY A 376 -20.57 18.89 -1.98
C GLY A 376 -19.72 19.71 -2.93
N GLN A 377 -18.39 19.71 -2.71
CA GLN A 377 -17.43 20.29 -3.63
C GLN A 377 -17.46 19.58 -4.98
N LEU A 378 -17.44 20.31 -6.07
CA LEU A 378 -17.23 19.75 -7.40
C LEU A 378 -15.76 19.38 -7.57
N SER A 379 -15.49 18.13 -7.94
CA SER A 379 -14.14 17.71 -8.29
C SER A 379 -13.93 17.82 -9.79
N ASP A 380 -12.79 18.34 -10.20
CA ASP A 380 -12.44 18.42 -11.62
C ASP A 380 -12.07 17.05 -12.22
N THR A 381 -11.63 16.14 -11.37
CA THR A 381 -11.17 14.80 -11.78
C THR A 381 -12.18 13.68 -11.54
N ARG A 382 -13.19 13.87 -10.65
CA ARG A 382 -14.16 12.83 -10.26
C ARG A 382 -15.61 13.28 -10.49
N TRP A 383 -16.13 13.07 -11.67
CA TRP A 383 -17.50 13.46 -12.06
C TRP A 383 -18.59 12.75 -11.29
N ALA A 384 -18.33 11.58 -10.73
CA ALA A 384 -19.29 10.90 -9.84
C ALA A 384 -19.69 11.77 -8.62
N CYS A 385 -18.80 12.68 -8.19
CA CYS A 385 -19.10 13.63 -7.13
C CYS A 385 -20.07 14.73 -7.57
N ARG A 386 -20.10 15.07 -8.86
CA ARG A 386 -20.94 16.15 -9.40
C ARG A 386 -22.42 15.83 -9.33
N TRP A 387 -22.83 14.58 -9.60
CA TRP A 387 -24.22 14.18 -9.39
C TRP A 387 -24.67 14.40 -7.96
N LYS A 388 -23.87 13.99 -6.97
CA LYS A 388 -24.24 14.16 -5.54
C LYS A 388 -24.45 15.63 -5.18
N SER A 389 -23.64 16.53 -5.73
CA SER A 389 -23.75 17.97 -5.49
C SER A 389 -24.98 18.56 -6.16
N VAL A 390 -25.27 18.17 -7.41
CA VAL A 390 -26.46 18.61 -8.15
C VAL A 390 -27.75 18.08 -7.50
N ASP A 391 -27.76 16.80 -7.09
CA ASP A 391 -28.87 16.17 -6.39
C ASP A 391 -29.12 16.83 -5.01
N ALA A 392 -28.06 17.18 -4.29
CA ALA A 392 -28.16 17.92 -3.03
C ALA A 392 -28.80 19.31 -3.23
N VAL A 393 -28.39 20.04 -4.28
CA VAL A 393 -28.99 21.33 -4.61
C VAL A 393 -30.46 21.18 -5.04
N LYS A 394 -30.79 20.20 -5.87
CA LYS A 394 -32.18 19.90 -6.27
C LYS A 394 -33.06 19.58 -5.08
N THR A 395 -32.61 18.67 -4.24
CA THR A 395 -33.36 18.21 -3.05
C THR A 395 -33.62 19.34 -2.05
N ASN A 396 -32.64 20.24 -1.90
CA ASN A 396 -32.69 21.34 -0.94
C ASN A 396 -32.97 22.70 -1.59
N TYR A 397 -33.45 22.75 -2.82
CA TYR A 397 -33.62 23.98 -3.58
C TYR A 397 -34.43 25.04 -2.82
N ALA A 398 -35.55 24.65 -2.23
CA ALA A 398 -36.37 25.56 -1.44
C ALA A 398 -35.66 26.11 -0.20
N ALA A 399 -34.85 25.26 0.48
CA ALA A 399 -34.06 25.69 1.63
C ALA A 399 -32.92 26.63 1.21
N ILE A 400 -32.29 26.38 0.06
CA ILE A 400 -31.23 27.22 -0.51
C ILE A 400 -31.77 28.61 -0.85
N VAL A 401 -32.94 28.67 -1.55
CA VAL A 401 -33.58 29.94 -1.89
C VAL A 401 -33.91 30.74 -0.63
N LYS A 402 -34.57 30.12 0.39
CA LYS A 402 -34.90 30.79 1.66
C LYS A 402 -33.65 31.24 2.41
N ALA A 403 -32.64 30.41 2.49
CA ALA A 403 -31.34 30.77 3.12
C ALA A 403 -30.68 31.96 2.44
N LEU A 404 -30.59 31.94 1.10
CA LEU A 404 -30.02 33.04 0.34
C LEU A 404 -30.86 34.32 0.48
N THR A 405 -32.19 34.24 0.57
CA THR A 405 -33.10 35.37 0.82
C THR A 405 -32.82 36.02 2.18
N GLU A 406 -32.69 35.19 3.23
CA GLU A 406 -32.33 35.70 4.57
C GLU A 406 -30.94 36.29 4.62
N LEU A 407 -29.96 35.66 3.93
CA LEU A 407 -28.57 36.10 3.87
C LEU A 407 -28.37 37.34 2.98
N SER A 408 -29.38 37.71 2.19
CA SER A 408 -29.38 38.92 1.35
C SER A 408 -29.70 40.21 2.11
N ASP A 409 -29.92 40.11 3.43
CA ASP A 409 -30.16 41.29 4.29
C ASP A 409 -28.95 42.25 4.20
N PRO A 410 -29.19 43.54 3.89
CA PRO A 410 -28.12 44.55 3.72
C PRO A 410 -27.21 44.71 4.94
N THR A 411 -27.63 44.32 6.09
CA THR A 411 -26.83 44.38 7.34
C THR A 411 -25.71 43.35 7.39
N ARG A 412 -25.74 42.35 6.50
CA ARG A 412 -24.74 41.26 6.46
C ARG A 412 -23.65 41.57 5.44
N THR A 413 -22.42 41.24 5.77
CA THR A 413 -21.25 41.43 4.89
C THR A 413 -21.32 40.59 3.61
N SER A 414 -22.02 39.45 3.63
CA SER A 414 -22.20 38.57 2.48
C SER A 414 -23.45 38.86 1.64
N SER A 415 -24.22 39.92 1.97
CA SER A 415 -25.53 40.18 1.38
C SER A 415 -25.52 40.32 -0.13
N ALA A 416 -24.55 41.05 -0.71
CA ALA A 416 -24.47 41.22 -2.15
C ALA A 416 -24.23 39.89 -2.91
N VAL A 417 -23.38 39.02 -2.38
CA VAL A 417 -23.12 37.70 -2.98
C VAL A 417 -24.34 36.80 -2.85
N ALA A 418 -25.00 36.80 -1.68
CA ALA A 418 -26.21 36.07 -1.46
C ALA A 418 -27.34 36.51 -2.40
N ALA A 419 -27.56 37.83 -2.55
CA ALA A 419 -28.56 38.38 -3.47
C ALA A 419 -28.28 38.01 -4.91
N GLY A 420 -27.02 38.09 -5.36
CA GLY A 420 -26.62 37.68 -6.72
C GLY A 420 -26.87 36.21 -7.00
N LEU A 421 -26.47 35.32 -6.06
CA LEU A 421 -26.72 33.89 -6.17
C LEU A 421 -28.23 33.58 -6.17
N ASN A 422 -29.00 34.24 -5.27
CA ASN A 422 -30.45 34.05 -5.15
C ASN A 422 -31.16 34.42 -6.46
N GLN A 423 -30.81 35.58 -7.03
CA GLN A 423 -31.36 36.00 -8.32
C GLN A 423 -31.00 35.05 -9.46
N HIS A 424 -29.77 34.54 -9.45
CA HIS A 424 -29.30 33.64 -10.51
C HIS A 424 -29.99 32.27 -10.47
N ILE A 425 -30.10 31.65 -9.28
CA ILE A 425 -30.68 30.31 -9.16
C ILE A 425 -32.21 30.29 -9.39
N GLN A 426 -32.92 31.43 -9.24
CA GLN A 426 -34.35 31.54 -9.50
C GLN A 426 -34.67 31.76 -10.99
N ARG A 427 -33.68 31.95 -11.86
CA ARG A 427 -33.93 32.03 -13.31
C ARG A 427 -34.39 30.70 -13.87
N ALA A 428 -35.33 30.74 -14.81
CA ALA A 428 -35.86 29.54 -15.47
C ALA A 428 -34.74 28.69 -16.08
N GLU A 429 -33.73 29.34 -16.66
CA GLU A 429 -32.57 28.65 -17.25
C GLU A 429 -31.80 27.78 -16.22
N PHE A 430 -31.57 28.29 -15.00
CA PHE A 430 -30.93 27.50 -13.95
C PHE A 430 -31.80 26.35 -13.49
N VAL A 431 -33.10 26.58 -13.27
CA VAL A 431 -34.03 25.54 -12.80
C VAL A 431 -34.16 24.43 -13.83
N LEU A 432 -34.29 24.76 -15.11
CA LEU A 432 -34.32 23.78 -16.18
C LEU A 432 -33.00 23.00 -16.26
N SER A 433 -31.87 23.72 -16.17
CA SER A 433 -30.56 23.07 -16.12
C SER A 433 -30.42 22.11 -14.92
N LEU A 434 -30.91 22.53 -13.75
CA LEU A 434 -30.88 21.70 -12.53
C LEU A 434 -31.65 20.38 -12.72
N MET A 435 -32.82 20.43 -13.36
CA MET A 435 -33.61 19.23 -13.64
C MET A 435 -32.93 18.31 -14.65
N ILE A 436 -32.46 18.88 -15.77
CA ILE A 436 -31.81 18.14 -16.85
C ILE A 436 -30.49 17.51 -16.36
N PHE A 437 -29.63 18.30 -15.71
CA PHE A 437 -28.32 17.83 -15.26
C PHE A 437 -28.42 16.84 -14.11
N GLU A 438 -29.43 16.95 -13.22
CA GLU A 438 -29.59 15.93 -12.17
C GLU A 438 -29.92 14.58 -12.79
N ASP A 439 -30.88 14.51 -13.71
CA ASP A 439 -31.29 13.26 -14.34
C ASP A 439 -30.16 12.67 -15.18
N PHE A 440 -29.50 13.50 -16.01
CA PHE A 440 -28.36 13.14 -16.85
C PHE A 440 -27.18 12.59 -16.00
N LEU A 441 -26.76 13.33 -14.97
CA LEU A 441 -25.63 12.93 -14.12
C LEU A 441 -25.96 11.72 -13.25
N ARG A 442 -27.22 11.51 -12.86
CA ARG A 442 -27.67 10.33 -12.11
C ARG A 442 -27.47 9.05 -12.92
N MET A 443 -27.85 9.06 -14.19
CA MET A 443 -27.65 7.92 -15.08
C MET A 443 -26.19 7.59 -15.26
N ILE A 444 -25.36 8.61 -15.46
CA ILE A 444 -23.91 8.46 -15.57
C ILE A 444 -23.30 7.94 -14.27
N HIS A 445 -23.77 8.42 -13.13
CA HIS A 445 -23.29 7.94 -11.83
C HIS A 445 -23.57 6.45 -11.64
N VAL A 446 -24.76 5.98 -12.02
CA VAL A 446 -25.12 4.55 -11.99
C VAL A 446 -24.20 3.73 -12.88
N ALA A 447 -23.99 4.18 -14.11
CA ALA A 447 -23.09 3.49 -15.04
C ALA A 447 -21.62 3.51 -14.57
N HIS A 448 -21.14 4.64 -14.06
CA HIS A 448 -19.82 4.76 -13.50
C HIS A 448 -19.61 3.79 -12.32
N LYS A 449 -20.57 3.69 -11.42
CA LYS A 449 -20.55 2.75 -10.30
C LYS A 449 -20.54 1.29 -10.79
N ALA A 450 -21.34 0.98 -11.83
CA ALA A 450 -21.33 -0.35 -12.44
C ALA A 450 -19.96 -0.69 -13.06
N LEU A 451 -19.32 0.26 -13.77
CA LEU A 451 -18.00 0.08 -14.38
C LEU A 451 -16.85 -0.06 -13.36
N GLN A 452 -17.06 0.32 -12.11
CA GLN A 452 -16.10 0.14 -11.02
C GLN A 452 -16.31 -1.15 -10.22
N GLY A 453 -17.29 -1.95 -10.57
CA GLY A 453 -17.56 -3.23 -9.88
C GLY A 453 -16.41 -4.22 -10.07
N SER A 454 -15.94 -4.83 -8.99
CA SER A 454 -14.85 -5.81 -9.02
C SER A 454 -15.16 -7.08 -9.84
N SER A 455 -16.44 -7.39 -10.04
CA SER A 455 -16.93 -8.54 -10.79
C SER A 455 -17.40 -8.20 -12.22
N ILE A 456 -17.20 -6.95 -12.68
CA ILE A 456 -17.66 -6.56 -14.02
C ILE A 456 -16.88 -7.30 -15.10
N THR A 457 -17.62 -7.85 -16.07
CA THR A 457 -17.06 -8.44 -17.28
C THR A 457 -17.04 -7.40 -18.41
N LEU A 458 -16.20 -7.62 -19.43
CA LEU A 458 -16.13 -6.76 -20.60
C LEU A 458 -17.50 -6.67 -21.33
N ALA A 459 -18.24 -7.79 -21.41
CA ALA A 459 -19.58 -7.83 -21.97
C ALA A 459 -20.56 -6.94 -21.20
N ASN A 460 -20.57 -7.04 -19.87
CA ASN A 460 -21.43 -6.22 -19.02
C ASN A 460 -21.05 -4.72 -19.08
N ALA A 461 -19.76 -4.43 -19.18
CA ALA A 461 -19.28 -3.07 -19.38
C ALA A 461 -19.76 -2.50 -20.72
N GLY A 462 -19.66 -3.27 -21.82
CA GLY A 462 -20.20 -2.92 -23.13
C GLY A 462 -21.70 -2.67 -23.10
N ALA A 463 -22.47 -3.58 -22.51
CA ALA A 463 -23.92 -3.44 -22.35
C ALA A 463 -24.29 -2.18 -21.54
N THR A 464 -23.50 -1.83 -20.51
CA THR A 464 -23.72 -0.62 -19.71
C THR A 464 -23.52 0.65 -20.55
N VAL A 465 -22.49 0.69 -21.38
CA VAL A 465 -22.20 1.82 -22.27
C VAL A 465 -23.30 1.94 -23.37
N GLU A 466 -23.73 0.83 -23.96
CA GLU A 466 -24.79 0.85 -24.98
C GLU A 466 -26.12 1.32 -24.40
N ARG A 467 -26.50 0.94 -23.18
CA ARG A 467 -27.69 1.47 -22.50
C ARG A 467 -27.63 2.98 -22.32
N LEU A 468 -26.45 3.52 -21.96
CA LEU A 468 -26.28 4.98 -21.88
C LEU A 468 -26.46 5.65 -23.25
N LYS A 469 -25.86 5.09 -24.32
CA LYS A 469 -26.02 5.64 -25.68
C LYS A 469 -27.49 5.69 -26.08
N VAL A 470 -28.19 4.57 -25.95
CA VAL A 470 -29.63 4.49 -26.29
C VAL A 470 -30.45 5.53 -25.51
N HIS A 471 -30.18 5.67 -24.21
CA HIS A 471 -30.92 6.63 -23.39
C HIS A 471 -30.68 8.09 -23.78
N PHE A 472 -29.46 8.44 -24.24
CA PHE A 472 -29.15 9.82 -24.66
C PHE A 472 -29.44 10.09 -26.14
N SER A 473 -29.85 9.08 -26.90
CA SER A 473 -30.27 9.24 -28.32
C SER A 473 -31.77 9.42 -28.49
N ASN A 474 -32.53 9.05 -27.45
CA ASN A 474 -33.99 9.24 -27.33
C ASN A 474 -34.31 10.49 -26.51
#